data_2aa710279a16d2e4f6b1f622ac267a58
#
_entry.id   2aa710279a16d2e4f6b1f622ac267a58
#
_cell.length_a   1.000
_cell.length_b   1.000
_cell.length_c   1.000
_cell.angle_alpha   90.00
_cell.angle_beta   90.00
_cell.angle_gamma   90.00
#
_symmetry.space_group_name_H-M   'P 1'
#
loop_
_entity.id
_entity.type
_entity.pdbx_description
1 polymer ?
#
loop_
_entity_poly.entity_id
_entity_poly.type
_entity_poly.pdbx_seq_one_letter_code
_entity_poly.pdbx_strand_id
1 'polypeptide(L)'
;MEYRTLGRTGIEVSLICLGTMTWGSQNSEAEAHEQLDHAVGHGVNFIDTAEAYPVTPVSRETQFLTETYIGNWIAGRKRRDDVIVATKIAGPTRDAVREFRGGNNRLDRRNVEQAVEDSLRRLRTDYIDLYQVHWPDRPVPSFGARGLTRLDDTPDTVPIEETLGALADLVRAGKIRHFGVSNETPWGVSEYLRLSREKEWPRVASIQNAYNLLNRTFEHGLSEYALREQVSLLAYSPLAGGNLTGKYLGGRIPEGSRRDVSRQFVRYDLPGQPTASARYVAIAQAHGLPPAQLALAFVNSRPFVTSTIIGATSLEQLKMDLASVDVRLDADALAAIEAIHRELPDPCP
;
A
#
# COMPACT_ATOMS: atom_id res chain seq x y z
N MET A 1 19.23 7.01 2.45
CA MET A 1 17.87 6.84 1.85
C MET A 1 17.91 7.33 0.41
N GLU A 2 17.38 6.57 -0.52
CA GLU A 2 17.17 6.96 -1.94
C GLU A 2 15.80 7.63 -2.08
N TYR A 3 15.68 8.59 -3.01
CA TYR A 3 14.41 9.24 -3.33
C TYR A 3 14.06 9.06 -4.79
N ARG A 4 12.77 8.93 -5.11
CA ARG A 4 12.25 8.74 -6.46
C ARG A 4 11.06 9.66 -6.70
N THR A 5 10.94 10.17 -7.92
CA THR A 5 9.84 11.05 -8.28
C THR A 5 8.50 10.30 -8.32
N LEU A 6 7.49 10.81 -7.64
CA LEU A 6 6.13 10.27 -7.64
C LEU A 6 5.41 10.65 -8.95
N GLY A 7 5.35 9.71 -9.88
CA GLY A 7 4.71 9.95 -11.18
C GLY A 7 5.27 11.16 -11.92
N ARG A 8 4.39 12.03 -12.40
CA ARG A 8 4.73 13.31 -13.05
C ARG A 8 4.46 14.52 -12.15
N THR A 9 4.52 14.32 -10.82
CA THR A 9 4.12 15.36 -9.86
C THR A 9 5.24 16.33 -9.49
N GLY A 10 6.50 15.93 -9.71
CA GLY A 10 7.68 16.64 -9.20
C GLY A 10 7.93 16.42 -7.70
N ILE A 11 7.12 15.61 -7.01
CA ILE A 11 7.33 15.27 -5.60
C ILE A 11 8.33 14.12 -5.50
N GLU A 12 9.38 14.29 -4.70
CA GLU A 12 10.36 13.25 -4.38
C GLU A 12 9.94 12.50 -3.11
N VAL A 13 9.68 11.19 -3.23
CA VAL A 13 9.34 10.31 -2.12
C VAL A 13 10.49 9.36 -1.80
N SER A 14 10.68 9.04 -0.52
CA SER A 14 11.67 8.05 -0.11
C SER A 14 11.34 6.65 -0.67
N LEU A 15 12.39 5.89 -1.00
CA LEU A 15 12.29 4.51 -1.51
C LEU A 15 11.51 3.60 -0.56
N ILE A 16 11.58 3.87 0.74
CA ILE A 16 10.74 3.26 1.76
C ILE A 16 9.64 4.24 2.14
N CYS A 17 8.40 3.76 2.12
CA CYS A 17 7.22 4.42 2.66
C CYS A 17 6.81 3.76 3.98
N LEU A 18 6.55 4.56 5.00
CA LEU A 18 6.06 4.05 6.29
C LEU A 18 4.57 3.77 6.22
N GLY A 19 4.21 2.48 6.17
CA GLY A 19 2.83 2.01 6.26
C GLY A 19 2.38 1.91 7.72
N THR A 20 1.11 2.24 7.98
CA THR A 20 0.62 2.53 9.33
C THR A 20 -0.58 1.68 9.76
N MET A 21 -0.95 0.66 9.00
CA MET A 21 -2.22 -0.07 9.15
C MET A 21 -2.43 -0.83 10.47
N THR A 22 -1.42 -0.91 11.34
CA THR A 22 -1.49 -1.59 12.63
C THR A 22 -1.69 -0.63 13.81
N TRP A 23 -1.54 0.68 13.59
CA TRP A 23 -1.59 1.69 14.64
C TRP A 23 -3.02 1.97 15.09
N GLY A 24 -3.27 1.79 16.37
CA GLY A 24 -4.60 1.83 16.98
C GLY A 24 -5.18 0.43 17.24
N SER A 25 -4.50 -0.64 16.78
CA SER A 25 -4.88 -2.02 17.11
C SER A 25 -3.73 -2.81 17.73
N GLN A 26 -2.56 -2.89 17.08
CA GLN A 26 -1.37 -3.58 17.59
C GLN A 26 -0.35 -2.60 18.21
N ASN A 27 -0.45 -1.33 17.87
CA ASN A 27 0.43 -0.29 18.39
C ASN A 27 -0.39 0.82 19.03
N SER A 28 0.09 1.30 20.16
CA SER A 28 -0.38 2.51 20.83
C SER A 28 0.01 3.77 20.05
N GLU A 29 -0.57 4.91 20.40
CA GLU A 29 -0.22 6.20 19.83
C GLU A 29 1.24 6.58 20.11
N ALA A 30 1.74 6.29 21.31
CA ALA A 30 3.13 6.56 21.67
C ALA A 30 4.13 5.76 20.81
N GLU A 31 3.86 4.46 20.59
CA GLU A 31 4.67 3.61 19.70
C GLU A 31 4.58 4.06 18.24
N ALA A 32 3.41 4.51 17.80
CA ALA A 32 3.24 5.07 16.45
C ALA A 32 4.08 6.34 16.25
N HIS A 33 4.09 7.24 17.24
CA HIS A 33 4.91 8.45 17.20
C HIS A 33 6.41 8.13 17.26
N GLU A 34 6.83 7.16 18.06
CA GLU A 34 8.23 6.68 18.09
C GLU A 34 8.67 6.14 16.73
N GLN A 35 7.81 5.35 16.07
CA GLN A 35 8.09 4.86 14.72
C GLN A 35 8.16 5.98 13.68
N LEU A 36 7.28 6.98 13.75
CA LEU A 36 7.31 8.16 12.88
C LEU A 36 8.61 8.95 13.06
N ASP A 37 8.96 9.27 14.31
CA ASP A 37 10.19 10.03 14.61
C ASP A 37 11.43 9.27 14.15
N HIS A 38 11.46 7.95 14.39
CA HIS A 38 12.57 7.11 13.96
C HIS A 38 12.69 7.06 12.43
N ALA A 39 11.59 6.82 11.72
CA ALA A 39 11.59 6.73 10.26
C ALA A 39 12.00 8.05 9.60
N VAL A 40 11.42 9.17 10.06
CA VAL A 40 11.76 10.51 9.54
C VAL A 40 13.21 10.86 9.86
N GLY A 41 13.70 10.54 11.07
CA GLY A 41 15.10 10.70 11.46
C GLY A 41 16.08 9.91 10.57
N HIS A 42 15.62 8.86 9.88
CA HIS A 42 16.38 8.06 8.92
C HIS A 42 16.10 8.41 7.45
N GLY A 43 15.46 9.55 7.20
CA GLY A 43 15.21 10.08 5.85
C GLY A 43 13.97 9.54 5.16
N VAL A 44 13.06 8.85 5.87
CA VAL A 44 11.73 8.56 5.32
C VAL A 44 10.92 9.85 5.34
N ASN A 45 10.44 10.26 4.17
CA ASN A 45 9.55 11.41 4.05
C ASN A 45 8.14 11.03 3.62
N PHE A 46 7.85 9.76 3.39
CA PHE A 46 6.59 9.28 2.85
C PHE A 46 5.86 8.37 3.86
N ILE A 47 4.63 8.77 4.22
CA ILE A 47 3.79 8.10 5.22
C ILE A 47 2.48 7.70 4.53
N ASP A 48 2.10 6.43 4.60
CA ASP A 48 0.88 5.89 3.99
C ASP A 48 -0.11 5.43 5.08
N THR A 49 -1.31 5.97 5.02
CA THR A 49 -2.45 5.61 5.89
C THR A 49 -3.73 5.41 5.07
N ALA A 50 -4.86 5.23 5.70
CA ALA A 50 -6.19 5.16 5.10
C ALA A 50 -7.29 5.43 6.14
N GLU A 51 -8.45 5.95 5.71
CA GLU A 51 -9.61 6.07 6.58
C GLU A 51 -10.05 4.71 7.17
N ALA A 52 -9.80 3.62 6.43
CA ALA A 52 -10.16 2.28 6.87
C ALA A 52 -9.27 1.71 7.98
N TYR A 53 -8.15 2.35 8.31
CA TYR A 53 -7.17 1.83 9.26
C TYR A 53 -7.50 2.18 10.72
N PRO A 54 -7.12 1.27 11.67
CA PRO A 54 -6.43 -0.01 11.49
C PRO A 54 -7.33 -1.14 10.99
N VAL A 55 -6.71 -2.18 10.41
CA VAL A 55 -7.43 -3.33 9.86
C VAL A 55 -6.89 -4.69 10.34
N THR A 56 -6.05 -4.72 11.36
CA THR A 56 -5.47 -5.96 11.88
C THR A 56 -5.44 -5.97 13.41
N PRO A 57 -6.49 -6.47 14.06
CA PRO A 57 -7.79 -6.88 13.51
C PRO A 57 -8.67 -5.68 13.12
N VAL A 58 -9.73 -5.94 12.34
CA VAL A 58 -10.77 -4.95 12.04
C VAL A 58 -11.69 -4.81 13.25
N SER A 59 -11.93 -3.58 13.72
CA SER A 59 -12.85 -3.28 14.81
C SER A 59 -13.52 -1.91 14.59
N ARG A 60 -14.75 -1.73 15.09
CA ARG A 60 -15.43 -0.43 15.09
C ARG A 60 -14.80 0.55 16.09
N GLU A 61 -14.36 0.03 17.22
CA GLU A 61 -13.79 0.84 18.32
C GLU A 61 -12.50 1.53 17.93
N THR A 62 -11.72 0.88 17.04
CA THR A 62 -10.43 1.41 16.60
C THR A 62 -10.47 2.08 15.23
N GLN A 63 -11.61 2.04 14.54
CA GLN A 63 -11.76 2.63 13.21
C GLN A 63 -11.34 4.11 13.21
N PHE A 64 -10.58 4.51 12.19
CA PHE A 64 -10.04 5.87 12.02
C PHE A 64 -8.89 6.28 12.96
N LEU A 65 -8.51 5.47 13.96
CA LEU A 65 -7.47 5.85 14.93
C LEU A 65 -6.13 6.12 14.27
N THR A 66 -5.78 5.40 13.21
CA THR A 66 -4.48 5.56 12.54
C THR A 66 -4.29 6.97 11.99
N GLU A 67 -5.27 7.53 11.28
CA GLU A 67 -5.22 8.92 10.81
C GLU A 67 -5.19 9.92 11.99
N THR A 68 -5.90 9.62 13.07
CA THR A 68 -5.90 10.45 14.28
C THR A 68 -4.52 10.51 14.94
N TYR A 69 -3.83 9.37 15.07
CA TYR A 69 -2.47 9.31 15.63
C TYR A 69 -1.47 10.10 14.78
N ILE A 70 -1.54 9.96 13.46
CA ILE A 70 -0.71 10.75 12.54
C ILE A 70 -1.04 12.24 12.66
N GLY A 71 -2.31 12.59 12.74
CA GLY A 71 -2.76 13.98 12.90
C GLY A 71 -2.27 14.62 14.18
N ASN A 72 -2.29 13.90 15.30
CA ASN A 72 -1.74 14.37 16.57
C ASN A 72 -0.23 14.58 16.48
N TRP A 73 0.49 13.66 15.83
CA TRP A 73 1.92 13.80 15.59
C TRP A 73 2.23 15.01 14.68
N ILE A 74 1.50 15.20 13.58
CA ILE A 74 1.64 16.37 12.71
C ILE A 74 1.42 17.67 13.49
N ALA A 75 0.37 17.76 14.29
CA ALA A 75 0.05 18.94 15.08
C ALA A 75 1.10 19.29 16.15
N GLY A 76 1.84 18.29 16.63
CA GLY A 76 2.97 18.47 17.55
C GLY A 76 4.25 18.97 16.87
N ARG A 77 4.33 18.93 15.54
CA ARG A 77 5.53 19.32 14.77
C ARG A 77 5.51 20.82 14.42
N LYS A 78 6.69 21.38 14.25
CA LYS A 78 6.86 22.76 13.76
C LYS A 78 6.67 22.87 12.23
N ARG A 79 6.85 21.76 11.52
CA ARG A 79 6.79 21.67 10.06
C ARG A 79 5.87 20.53 9.62
N ARG A 80 5.00 20.83 8.66
CA ARG A 80 4.13 19.85 7.99
C ARG A 80 4.68 19.48 6.61
N ASP A 81 5.44 20.38 6.01
CA ASP A 81 5.90 20.33 4.62
C ASP A 81 7.15 19.46 4.40
N ASP A 82 7.74 18.93 5.47
CA ASP A 82 8.89 18.01 5.43
C ASP A 82 8.50 16.52 5.29
N VAL A 83 7.18 16.25 5.32
CA VAL A 83 6.63 14.89 5.11
C VAL A 83 5.50 14.90 4.10
N ILE A 84 5.44 13.83 3.33
CA ILE A 84 4.39 13.54 2.34
C ILE A 84 3.43 12.54 2.96
N VAL A 85 2.18 12.92 3.08
CA VAL A 85 1.13 12.08 3.68
C VAL A 85 0.18 11.60 2.61
N ALA A 86 0.10 10.28 2.46
CA ALA A 86 -0.89 9.61 1.64
C ALA A 86 -1.99 9.02 2.50
N THR A 87 -3.25 9.25 2.14
CA THR A 87 -4.38 8.54 2.72
C THR A 87 -5.37 8.09 1.64
N LYS A 88 -6.46 7.38 2.02
CA LYS A 88 -7.31 6.69 1.05
C LYS A 88 -8.77 6.72 1.44
N ILE A 89 -9.65 6.90 0.45
CA ILE A 89 -11.07 6.58 0.59
C ILE A 89 -11.27 5.08 0.39
N ALA A 90 -12.01 4.43 1.28
CA ALA A 90 -12.45 3.05 1.12
C ALA A 90 -13.48 2.92 -0.01
N GLY A 91 -13.30 1.97 -0.92
CA GLY A 91 -14.33 1.56 -1.87
C GLY A 91 -15.50 0.83 -1.18
N PRO A 92 -16.48 0.29 -1.90
CA PRO A 92 -17.62 -0.42 -1.31
C PRO A 92 -17.16 -1.51 -0.34
N THR A 93 -17.69 -1.50 0.89
CA THR A 93 -17.36 -2.53 1.88
C THR A 93 -18.30 -3.71 1.73
N ARG A 94 -17.72 -4.90 1.90
CA ARG A 94 -18.46 -6.17 1.96
C ARG A 94 -18.48 -6.74 3.38
N ASP A 95 -17.88 -6.05 4.36
CA ASP A 95 -17.90 -6.49 5.74
C ASP A 95 -18.92 -5.68 6.57
N ALA A 96 -19.56 -6.35 7.52
CA ALA A 96 -20.56 -5.75 8.39
C ALA A 96 -19.95 -5.01 9.60
N VAL A 97 -18.62 -5.04 9.75
CA VAL A 97 -17.93 -4.47 10.92
C VAL A 97 -17.68 -2.98 10.74
N ARG A 98 -17.21 -2.59 9.53
CA ARG A 98 -16.86 -1.20 9.25
C ARG A 98 -18.04 -0.45 8.66
N GLU A 99 -18.30 0.73 9.20
CA GLU A 99 -19.33 1.62 8.72
C GLU A 99 -18.70 2.97 8.36
N PHE A 100 -18.82 3.33 7.08
CA PHE A 100 -18.38 4.61 6.56
C PHE A 100 -19.60 5.42 6.14
N ARG A 101 -19.67 6.68 6.49
CA ARG A 101 -20.70 7.63 6.03
C ARG A 101 -22.14 7.06 6.13
N GLY A 102 -22.44 6.42 7.30
CA GLY A 102 -23.78 5.86 7.56
C GLY A 102 -24.11 4.59 6.74
N GLY A 103 -23.09 3.80 6.36
CA GLY A 103 -23.25 2.53 5.65
C GLY A 103 -23.32 2.67 4.12
N ASN A 104 -23.35 3.89 3.59
CA ASN A 104 -23.33 4.14 2.14
C ASN A 104 -21.90 4.39 1.66
N ASN A 105 -21.11 3.35 1.61
CA ASN A 105 -19.71 3.45 1.21
C ASN A 105 -19.53 3.20 -0.30
N ARG A 106 -19.53 4.27 -1.06
CA ARG A 106 -19.39 4.30 -2.53
C ARG A 106 -18.33 5.31 -2.93
N LEU A 107 -17.94 5.28 -4.19
CA LEU A 107 -16.98 6.24 -4.76
C LEU A 107 -17.66 7.37 -5.54
N ASP A 108 -18.95 7.64 -5.25
CA ASP A 108 -19.66 8.80 -5.79
C ASP A 108 -19.09 10.12 -5.25
N ARG A 109 -19.42 11.20 -5.91
CA ARG A 109 -18.94 12.56 -5.56
C ARG A 109 -19.12 12.91 -4.09
N ARG A 110 -20.33 12.68 -3.55
CA ARG A 110 -20.65 13.02 -2.16
C ARG A 110 -19.75 12.28 -1.16
N ASN A 111 -19.56 10.98 -1.39
CA ASN A 111 -18.72 10.16 -0.53
C ASN A 111 -17.25 10.55 -0.61
N VAL A 112 -16.74 10.86 -1.82
CA VAL A 112 -15.36 11.31 -2.03
C VAL A 112 -15.10 12.62 -1.31
N GLU A 113 -15.96 13.62 -1.50
CA GLU A 113 -15.84 14.93 -0.84
C GLU A 113 -15.89 14.80 0.69
N GLN A 114 -16.86 14.06 1.22
CA GLN A 114 -16.98 13.83 2.67
C GLN A 114 -15.77 13.10 3.25
N ALA A 115 -15.25 12.08 2.56
CA ALA A 115 -14.10 11.30 3.01
C ALA A 115 -12.83 12.16 3.10
N VAL A 116 -12.61 13.07 2.14
CA VAL A 116 -11.47 14.01 2.20
C VAL A 116 -11.61 14.96 3.38
N GLU A 117 -12.79 15.54 3.61
CA GLU A 117 -13.02 16.45 4.75
C GLU A 117 -12.79 15.73 6.09
N ASP A 118 -13.26 14.50 6.19
CA ASP A 118 -13.09 13.69 7.40
C ASP A 118 -11.62 13.32 7.64
N SER A 119 -10.87 12.97 6.58
CA SER A 119 -9.43 12.69 6.64
C SER A 119 -8.62 13.94 7.01
N LEU A 120 -8.91 15.09 6.41
CA LEU A 120 -8.27 16.37 6.76
C LEU A 120 -8.45 16.71 8.24
N ARG A 121 -9.65 16.50 8.77
CA ARG A 121 -9.96 16.75 10.19
C ARG A 121 -9.19 15.80 11.11
N ARG A 122 -9.15 14.49 10.80
CA ARG A 122 -8.40 13.50 11.58
C ARG A 122 -6.89 13.72 11.50
N LEU A 123 -6.37 14.03 10.31
CA LEU A 123 -4.96 14.33 10.07
C LEU A 123 -4.54 15.73 10.56
N ARG A 124 -5.50 16.58 11.00
CA ARG A 124 -5.27 17.93 11.54
C ARG A 124 -4.43 18.80 10.60
N THR A 125 -4.73 18.74 9.31
CA THR A 125 -4.05 19.47 8.24
C THR A 125 -5.07 19.99 7.23
N ASP A 126 -4.73 21.02 6.51
CA ASP A 126 -5.58 21.65 5.49
C ASP A 126 -5.35 21.10 4.08
N TYR A 127 -4.35 20.24 3.90
CA TYR A 127 -4.11 19.56 2.63
C TYR A 127 -3.56 18.14 2.83
N ILE A 128 -3.83 17.27 1.85
CA ILE A 128 -3.27 15.92 1.72
C ILE A 128 -2.37 15.89 0.48
N ASP A 129 -1.16 15.33 0.58
CA ASP A 129 -0.22 15.29 -0.54
C ASP A 129 -0.66 14.29 -1.61
N LEU A 130 -1.08 13.09 -1.21
CA LEU A 130 -1.57 12.05 -2.12
C LEU A 130 -2.86 11.42 -1.56
N TYR A 131 -3.97 11.61 -2.26
CA TYR A 131 -5.24 10.98 -1.90
C TYR A 131 -5.54 9.81 -2.82
N GLN A 132 -5.87 8.63 -2.28
CA GLN A 132 -5.96 7.42 -3.07
C GLN A 132 -7.35 6.79 -3.02
N VAL A 133 -7.81 6.24 -4.13
CA VAL A 133 -8.94 5.31 -4.17
C VAL A 133 -8.43 3.95 -3.70
N HIS A 134 -8.89 3.47 -2.53
CA HIS A 134 -8.33 2.29 -1.86
C HIS A 134 -8.59 0.98 -2.62
N TRP A 135 -9.77 0.86 -3.24
CA TRP A 135 -10.13 -0.17 -4.22
C TRP A 135 -11.31 0.32 -5.07
N PRO A 136 -11.45 -0.20 -6.29
CA PRO A 136 -12.51 0.21 -7.21
C PRO A 136 -13.93 0.00 -6.68
N ASP A 137 -14.87 0.82 -7.14
CA ASP A 137 -16.31 0.62 -6.88
C ASP A 137 -16.84 -0.60 -7.66
N ARG A 138 -16.35 -0.80 -8.87
CA ARG A 138 -16.71 -1.94 -9.72
C ARG A 138 -16.05 -3.24 -9.24
N PRO A 139 -16.64 -4.43 -9.54
CA PRO A 139 -16.02 -5.72 -9.28
C PRO A 139 -14.71 -5.88 -10.05
N VAL A 140 -13.62 -6.17 -9.34
CA VAL A 140 -12.30 -6.47 -9.90
C VAL A 140 -11.65 -7.62 -9.15
N PRO A 141 -10.72 -8.38 -9.77
CA PRO A 141 -9.90 -9.34 -9.06
C PRO A 141 -8.94 -8.57 -8.13
N SER A 142 -9.16 -8.67 -6.83
CA SER A 142 -8.39 -8.00 -5.80
C SER A 142 -8.25 -8.88 -4.56
N PHE A 143 -7.25 -8.57 -3.71
CA PHE A 143 -7.04 -9.22 -2.42
C PHE A 143 -6.90 -10.77 -2.49
N GLY A 144 -6.26 -11.28 -3.54
CA GLY A 144 -6.04 -12.72 -3.76
C GLY A 144 -7.05 -13.39 -4.69
N ALA A 145 -8.04 -12.65 -5.21
CA ALA A 145 -8.92 -13.16 -6.26
C ALA A 145 -8.17 -13.24 -7.60
N ARG A 146 -8.43 -14.30 -8.36
CA ARG A 146 -7.78 -14.57 -9.65
C ARG A 146 -8.75 -14.34 -10.80
N GLY A 147 -8.39 -13.43 -11.69
CA GLY A 147 -9.10 -13.21 -12.96
C GLY A 147 -10.52 -12.65 -12.80
N LEU A 148 -11.01 -12.09 -13.88
CA LEU A 148 -12.38 -11.65 -14.06
C LEU A 148 -13.02 -12.54 -15.12
N THR A 149 -13.98 -13.37 -14.72
CA THR A 149 -14.63 -14.36 -15.62
C THR A 149 -15.94 -13.88 -16.19
N ARG A 150 -16.52 -12.82 -15.60
CA ARG A 150 -17.75 -12.16 -16.04
C ARG A 150 -17.77 -10.71 -15.59
N LEU A 151 -18.55 -9.88 -16.25
CA LEU A 151 -18.83 -8.52 -15.80
C LEU A 151 -20.08 -8.57 -14.90
N ASP A 152 -19.90 -8.15 -13.67
CA ASP A 152 -20.98 -8.08 -12.66
C ASP A 152 -21.28 -6.62 -12.30
N ASP A 153 -21.04 -5.69 -13.23
CA ASP A 153 -21.40 -4.28 -13.03
C ASP A 153 -22.91 -4.17 -12.84
N THR A 154 -23.29 -3.57 -11.76
CA THR A 154 -24.69 -3.29 -11.46
C THR A 154 -25.02 -1.85 -11.87
N PRO A 155 -26.32 -1.51 -12.05
CA PRO A 155 -26.71 -0.10 -12.27
C PRO A 155 -26.22 0.85 -11.18
N ASP A 156 -25.91 0.33 -9.99
CA ASP A 156 -25.43 1.12 -8.86
C ASP A 156 -23.91 1.32 -8.87
N THR A 157 -23.13 0.67 -9.77
CA THR A 157 -21.69 0.87 -9.87
C THR A 157 -21.38 2.32 -10.24
N VAL A 158 -20.57 2.99 -9.41
CA VAL A 158 -20.16 4.38 -9.67
C VAL A 158 -19.14 4.42 -10.82
N PRO A 159 -19.40 5.18 -11.90
CA PRO A 159 -18.45 5.33 -13.00
C PRO A 159 -17.15 5.98 -12.54
N ILE A 160 -16.01 5.55 -13.11
CA ILE A 160 -14.69 6.17 -12.86
C ILE A 160 -14.75 7.68 -13.15
N GLU A 161 -15.50 8.11 -14.17
CA GLU A 161 -15.62 9.53 -14.52
C GLU A 161 -16.17 10.38 -13.36
N GLU A 162 -17.15 9.89 -12.60
CA GLU A 162 -17.71 10.62 -11.46
C GLU A 162 -16.69 10.73 -10.33
N THR A 163 -16.05 9.60 -9.97
CA THR A 163 -14.99 9.58 -8.95
C THR A 163 -13.84 10.52 -9.32
N LEU A 164 -13.36 10.43 -10.56
CA LEU A 164 -12.26 11.26 -11.05
C LEU A 164 -12.64 12.74 -11.08
N GLY A 165 -13.88 13.08 -11.48
CA GLY A 165 -14.38 14.46 -11.48
C GLY A 165 -14.39 15.05 -10.07
N ALA A 166 -14.81 14.29 -9.07
CA ALA A 166 -14.77 14.72 -7.66
C ALA A 166 -13.32 14.96 -7.18
N LEU A 167 -12.40 14.03 -7.50
CA LEU A 167 -10.98 14.19 -7.18
C LEU A 167 -10.35 15.41 -7.88
N ALA A 168 -10.72 15.67 -9.14
CA ALA A 168 -10.23 16.83 -9.87
C ALA A 168 -10.68 18.15 -9.23
N ASP A 169 -11.91 18.21 -8.74
CA ASP A 169 -12.42 19.40 -8.02
C ASP A 169 -11.68 19.60 -6.69
N LEU A 170 -11.37 18.55 -5.97
CA LEU A 170 -10.61 18.61 -4.72
C LEU A 170 -9.15 19.04 -4.94
N VAL A 171 -8.53 18.64 -6.06
CA VAL A 171 -7.20 19.15 -6.46
C VAL A 171 -7.27 20.65 -6.75
N ARG A 172 -8.28 21.11 -7.53
CA ARG A 172 -8.48 22.54 -7.81
C ARG A 172 -8.77 23.37 -6.55
N ALA A 173 -9.44 22.78 -5.58
CA ALA A 173 -9.70 23.40 -4.28
C ALA A 173 -8.47 23.42 -3.35
N GLY A 174 -7.36 22.77 -3.73
CA GLY A 174 -6.14 22.68 -2.92
C GLY A 174 -6.24 21.73 -1.70
N LYS A 175 -7.34 20.98 -1.56
CA LYS A 175 -7.53 20.03 -0.46
C LYS A 175 -6.68 18.77 -0.59
N ILE A 176 -6.45 18.34 -1.81
CA ILE A 176 -5.49 17.29 -2.15
C ILE A 176 -4.53 17.82 -3.21
N ARG A 177 -3.26 17.48 -3.13
CA ARG A 177 -2.26 17.91 -4.14
C ARG A 177 -2.31 17.02 -5.36
N HIS A 178 -2.32 15.71 -5.14
CA HIS A 178 -2.37 14.67 -6.18
C HIS A 178 -3.28 13.55 -5.75
N PHE A 179 -3.71 12.74 -6.73
CA PHE A 179 -4.46 11.53 -6.43
C PHE A 179 -3.79 10.29 -7.06
N GLY A 180 -4.07 9.13 -6.46
CA GLY A 180 -3.67 7.82 -6.91
C GLY A 180 -4.80 6.81 -6.81
N VAL A 181 -4.55 5.61 -7.29
CA VAL A 181 -5.47 4.47 -7.18
C VAL A 181 -4.80 3.31 -6.45
N SER A 182 -5.57 2.36 -5.95
CA SER A 182 -5.05 1.17 -5.31
C SER A 182 -5.90 -0.05 -5.64
N ASN A 183 -5.28 -1.23 -5.69
CA ASN A 183 -5.94 -2.48 -6.09
C ASN A 183 -6.63 -2.36 -7.45
N GLU A 184 -6.04 -1.56 -8.33
CA GLU A 184 -6.59 -1.23 -9.63
C GLU A 184 -6.01 -2.17 -10.70
N THR A 185 -6.73 -2.31 -11.80
CA THR A 185 -6.37 -3.16 -12.95
C THR A 185 -5.75 -2.33 -14.08
N PRO A 186 -5.09 -2.96 -15.07
CA PRO A 186 -4.60 -2.27 -16.26
C PRO A 186 -5.70 -1.49 -16.98
N TRP A 187 -6.92 -2.07 -17.08
CA TRP A 187 -8.07 -1.41 -17.71
C TRP A 187 -8.45 -0.13 -16.94
N GLY A 188 -8.57 -0.20 -15.61
CA GLY A 188 -8.94 0.96 -14.82
C GLY A 188 -7.89 2.07 -14.87
N VAL A 189 -6.59 1.75 -14.80
CA VAL A 189 -5.52 2.73 -14.98
C VAL A 189 -5.64 3.40 -16.36
N SER A 190 -5.88 2.62 -17.42
CA SER A 190 -6.09 3.14 -18.78
C SER A 190 -7.27 4.11 -18.84
N GLU A 191 -8.38 3.78 -18.17
CA GLU A 191 -9.58 4.61 -18.15
C GLU A 191 -9.38 5.90 -17.38
N TYR A 192 -8.72 5.88 -16.21
CA TYR A 192 -8.32 7.11 -15.50
C TYR A 192 -7.44 8.01 -16.39
N LEU A 193 -6.47 7.43 -17.10
CA LEU A 193 -5.58 8.17 -17.99
C LEU A 193 -6.31 8.75 -19.21
N ARG A 194 -7.24 7.99 -19.80
CA ARG A 194 -8.06 8.42 -20.93
C ARG A 194 -8.92 9.63 -20.53
N LEU A 195 -9.70 9.48 -19.43
CA LEU A 195 -10.57 10.52 -18.92
C LEU A 195 -9.79 11.79 -18.54
N SER A 196 -8.63 11.64 -17.88
CA SER A 196 -7.77 12.78 -17.54
C SER A 196 -7.37 13.58 -18.79
N ARG A 197 -7.03 12.90 -19.90
CA ARG A 197 -6.69 13.58 -21.17
C ARG A 197 -7.89 14.25 -21.83
N GLU A 198 -9.02 13.54 -21.92
CA GLU A 198 -10.22 14.03 -22.60
C GLU A 198 -10.89 15.20 -21.88
N LYS A 199 -10.85 15.19 -20.56
CA LYS A 199 -11.49 16.22 -19.72
C LYS A 199 -10.52 17.31 -19.24
N GLU A 200 -9.24 17.22 -19.59
CA GLU A 200 -8.18 18.09 -19.08
C GLU A 200 -8.13 18.13 -17.54
N TRP A 201 -8.41 16.97 -16.92
CA TRP A 201 -8.36 16.79 -15.47
C TRP A 201 -6.97 16.36 -14.98
N PRO A 202 -6.68 16.54 -13.68
CA PRO A 202 -5.45 16.04 -13.10
C PRO A 202 -5.24 14.54 -13.39
N ARG A 203 -3.99 14.16 -13.60
CA ARG A 203 -3.61 12.81 -13.97
C ARG A 203 -3.41 11.95 -12.72
N VAL A 204 -3.77 10.66 -12.80
CA VAL A 204 -3.42 9.67 -11.78
C VAL A 204 -1.90 9.60 -11.62
N ALA A 205 -1.40 9.84 -10.39
CA ALA A 205 0.03 9.91 -10.09
C ALA A 205 0.63 8.54 -9.74
N SER A 206 -0.15 7.68 -9.08
CA SER A 206 0.33 6.42 -8.55
C SER A 206 -0.72 5.32 -8.59
N ILE A 207 -0.23 4.09 -8.53
CA ILE A 207 -1.01 2.90 -8.24
C ILE A 207 -0.39 2.20 -7.02
N GLN A 208 -1.21 1.86 -6.02
CA GLN A 208 -0.77 1.12 -4.85
C GLN A 208 -1.29 -0.31 -4.93
N ASN A 209 -0.45 -1.24 -5.33
CA ASN A 209 -0.80 -2.66 -5.49
C ASN A 209 0.17 -3.57 -4.73
N ALA A 210 -0.27 -4.80 -4.44
CA ALA A 210 0.60 -5.80 -3.85
C ALA A 210 1.73 -6.16 -4.81
N TYR A 211 2.96 -6.18 -4.28
CA TYR A 211 4.11 -6.68 -5.02
C TYR A 211 5.16 -7.26 -4.07
N ASN A 212 5.52 -8.51 -4.26
CA ASN A 212 6.51 -9.23 -3.46
C ASN A 212 6.94 -10.53 -4.16
N LEU A 213 7.88 -11.27 -3.59
CA LEU A 213 8.39 -12.52 -4.14
C LEU A 213 7.34 -13.64 -4.32
N LEU A 214 6.19 -13.58 -3.62
CA LEU A 214 5.09 -14.54 -3.76
C LEU A 214 3.97 -14.04 -4.67
N ASN A 215 4.02 -12.76 -5.05
CA ASN A 215 3.04 -12.11 -5.92
C ASN A 215 3.74 -11.08 -6.82
N ARG A 216 4.03 -11.48 -8.04
CA ARG A 216 4.64 -10.64 -9.08
C ARG A 216 3.66 -10.28 -10.20
N THR A 217 2.35 -10.47 -9.96
CA THR A 217 1.29 -10.22 -10.97
C THR A 217 1.29 -8.79 -11.51
N PHE A 218 1.83 -7.82 -10.77
CA PHE A 218 2.03 -6.45 -11.28
C PHE A 218 2.89 -6.39 -12.54
N GLU A 219 3.80 -7.33 -12.72
CA GLU A 219 4.66 -7.44 -13.90
C GLU A 219 3.86 -7.78 -15.17
N HIS A 220 2.64 -8.32 -15.02
CA HIS A 220 1.78 -8.74 -16.14
C HIS A 220 0.93 -7.56 -16.67
N GLY A 221 1.58 -6.49 -17.11
CA GLY A 221 0.96 -5.34 -17.76
C GLY A 221 1.03 -4.03 -16.99
N LEU A 222 0.79 -4.01 -15.66
CA LEU A 222 0.85 -2.78 -14.87
C LEU A 222 2.25 -2.17 -14.78
N SER A 223 3.29 -2.99 -14.82
CA SER A 223 4.68 -2.52 -14.88
C SER A 223 4.96 -1.67 -16.11
N GLU A 224 4.34 -1.99 -17.26
CA GLU A 224 4.45 -1.19 -18.48
C GLU A 224 3.78 0.19 -18.31
N TYR A 225 2.61 0.25 -17.67
CA TYR A 225 1.97 1.53 -17.31
C TYR A 225 2.84 2.34 -16.37
N ALA A 226 3.46 1.70 -15.36
CA ALA A 226 4.34 2.39 -14.44
C ALA A 226 5.53 3.03 -15.17
N LEU A 227 6.15 2.31 -16.10
CA LEU A 227 7.32 2.78 -16.82
C LEU A 227 6.98 3.78 -17.94
N ARG A 228 6.00 3.47 -18.81
CA ARG A 228 5.67 4.31 -19.97
C ARG A 228 4.84 5.51 -19.60
N GLU A 229 3.84 5.31 -18.76
CA GLU A 229 2.91 6.36 -18.36
C GLU A 229 3.33 7.05 -17.07
N GLN A 230 4.42 6.63 -16.44
CA GLN A 230 4.90 7.19 -15.16
C GLN A 230 3.78 7.23 -14.11
N VAL A 231 3.03 6.11 -13.98
CA VAL A 231 2.10 5.89 -12.87
C VAL A 231 2.86 5.08 -11.81
N SER A 232 3.35 5.76 -10.80
CA SER A 232 4.26 5.20 -9.79
C SER A 232 3.67 4.00 -9.06
N LEU A 233 4.39 2.86 -9.02
CA LEU A 233 4.01 1.78 -8.11
C LEU A 233 4.44 2.11 -6.68
N LEU A 234 3.46 2.11 -5.77
CA LEU A 234 3.63 2.05 -4.34
C LEU A 234 3.38 0.59 -3.91
N ALA A 235 4.46 -0.17 -3.69
CA ALA A 235 4.38 -1.61 -3.48
C ALA A 235 4.00 -1.93 -2.04
N TYR A 236 2.77 -2.44 -1.80
CA TYR A 236 2.37 -2.87 -0.47
C TYR A 236 2.56 -4.38 -0.25
N SER A 237 2.61 -4.81 1.02
CA SER A 237 2.87 -6.19 1.45
C SER A 237 4.19 -6.78 0.91
N PRO A 238 5.31 -6.06 0.93
CA PRO A 238 6.57 -6.54 0.37
C PRO A 238 7.08 -7.82 1.07
N LEU A 239 6.69 -8.04 2.31
CA LEU A 239 7.00 -9.25 3.09
C LEU A 239 5.89 -10.31 3.07
N ALA A 240 4.87 -10.18 2.20
CA ALA A 240 3.74 -11.11 2.09
C ALA A 240 3.08 -11.44 3.45
N GLY A 241 2.76 -10.40 4.24
CA GLY A 241 2.18 -10.57 5.58
C GLY A 241 3.13 -11.23 6.60
N GLY A 242 4.43 -11.21 6.34
CA GLY A 242 5.48 -11.81 7.17
C GLY A 242 5.91 -13.21 6.73
N ASN A 243 5.33 -13.77 5.67
CA ASN A 243 5.72 -15.10 5.17
C ASN A 243 7.16 -15.15 4.66
N LEU A 244 7.63 -14.05 4.07
CA LEU A 244 8.99 -13.95 3.54
C LEU A 244 10.06 -13.68 4.61
N THR A 245 9.67 -13.52 5.88
CA THR A 245 10.64 -13.43 6.99
C THR A 245 11.11 -14.80 7.50
N GLY A 246 10.44 -15.88 7.08
CA GLY A 246 10.72 -17.25 7.56
C GLY A 246 10.07 -17.59 8.89
N LYS A 247 9.44 -16.65 9.62
CA LYS A 247 8.88 -16.89 10.96
C LYS A 247 7.74 -17.93 11.00
N TYR A 248 7.08 -18.16 9.85
CA TYR A 248 5.98 -19.14 9.73
C TYR A 248 6.42 -20.50 9.16
N LEU A 249 7.70 -20.69 8.84
CA LEU A 249 8.20 -21.98 8.34
C LEU A 249 7.97 -23.10 9.34
N GLY A 250 7.62 -24.28 8.84
CA GLY A 250 7.27 -25.44 9.68
C GLY A 250 5.93 -25.31 10.40
N GLY A 251 5.04 -24.42 9.94
CA GLY A 251 3.70 -24.22 10.52
C GLY A 251 3.68 -23.42 11.82
N ARG A 252 4.79 -22.79 12.18
CA ARG A 252 4.87 -21.94 13.40
C ARG A 252 3.99 -20.72 13.27
N ILE A 253 3.34 -20.32 14.35
CA ILE A 253 2.57 -19.05 14.45
C ILE A 253 3.06 -18.35 15.73
N PRO A 254 4.08 -17.49 15.62
CA PRO A 254 4.55 -16.73 16.79
C PRO A 254 3.45 -15.86 17.37
N GLU A 255 3.40 -15.78 18.70
CA GLU A 255 2.48 -14.89 19.43
C GLU A 255 2.61 -13.44 18.97
N GLY A 256 1.49 -12.72 18.86
CA GLY A 256 1.44 -11.35 18.36
C GLY A 256 1.73 -11.20 16.87
N SER A 257 2.05 -12.28 16.15
CA SER A 257 2.25 -12.23 14.71
C SER A 257 0.93 -11.99 13.97
N ARG A 258 1.01 -11.50 12.72
CA ARG A 258 -0.18 -11.22 11.91
C ARG A 258 -1.13 -12.42 11.78
N ARG A 259 -0.61 -13.65 11.65
CA ARG A 259 -1.43 -14.87 11.58
C ARG A 259 -2.10 -15.20 12.90
N ASP A 260 -1.49 -14.80 14.01
CA ASP A 260 -2.04 -15.01 15.35
C ASP A 260 -3.19 -14.03 15.63
N VAL A 261 -2.96 -12.72 15.38
CA VAL A 261 -3.93 -11.67 15.69
C VAL A 261 -5.04 -11.52 14.65
N SER A 262 -4.86 -12.03 13.43
CA SER A 262 -5.84 -11.92 12.34
C SER A 262 -5.94 -13.21 11.52
N ARG A 263 -6.73 -14.15 12.02
CA ARG A 263 -6.98 -15.45 11.36
C ARG A 263 -7.71 -15.33 10.02
N GLN A 264 -8.31 -14.18 9.73
CA GLN A 264 -9.03 -13.91 8.49
C GLN A 264 -8.10 -13.50 7.35
N PHE A 265 -6.82 -13.25 7.63
CA PHE A 265 -5.85 -12.80 6.63
C PHE A 265 -5.24 -13.99 5.87
N VAL A 266 -6.06 -14.62 5.02
CA VAL A 266 -5.73 -15.86 4.30
C VAL A 266 -5.11 -15.65 2.91
N ARG A 267 -4.91 -14.40 2.47
CA ARG A 267 -4.41 -14.08 1.13
C ARG A 267 -3.13 -14.85 0.75
N TYR A 268 -2.25 -15.04 1.71
CA TYR A 268 -0.97 -15.72 1.49
C TYR A 268 -0.96 -17.17 2.01
N ASP A 269 -2.12 -17.78 2.29
CA ASP A 269 -2.25 -19.15 2.78
C ASP A 269 -2.63 -20.11 1.65
N LEU A 270 -1.89 -20.07 0.54
CA LEU A 270 -2.09 -20.91 -0.64
C LEU A 270 -1.07 -22.07 -0.67
N PRO A 271 -1.39 -23.21 -1.29
CA PRO A 271 -0.56 -24.43 -1.21
C PRO A 271 0.91 -24.26 -1.64
N GLY A 272 1.20 -23.42 -2.64
CA GLY A 272 2.55 -23.14 -3.10
C GLY A 272 3.39 -22.23 -2.19
N GLN A 273 2.75 -21.52 -1.26
CA GLN A 273 3.39 -20.51 -0.41
C GLN A 273 4.49 -21.08 0.50
N PRO A 274 4.28 -22.18 1.27
CA PRO A 274 5.31 -22.66 2.19
C PRO A 274 6.59 -23.06 1.46
N THR A 275 6.46 -23.75 0.32
CA THR A 275 7.58 -24.17 -0.51
C THR A 275 8.36 -22.99 -1.07
N ALA A 276 7.66 -22.02 -1.66
CA ALA A 276 8.29 -20.83 -2.21
C ALA A 276 8.99 -20.00 -1.12
N SER A 277 8.33 -19.76 0.03
CA SER A 277 8.92 -19.02 1.14
C SER A 277 10.16 -19.69 1.69
N ALA A 278 10.15 -21.03 1.87
CA ALA A 278 11.32 -21.74 2.35
C ALA A 278 12.52 -21.59 1.40
N ARG A 279 12.28 -21.66 0.09
CA ARG A 279 13.32 -21.47 -0.94
C ARG A 279 13.89 -20.05 -0.94
N TYR A 280 13.05 -19.01 -0.84
CA TYR A 280 13.51 -17.62 -0.74
C TYR A 280 14.31 -17.36 0.54
N VAL A 281 13.88 -17.95 1.66
CA VAL A 281 14.63 -17.88 2.93
C VAL A 281 16.00 -18.56 2.80
N ALA A 282 16.08 -19.71 2.10
CA ALA A 282 17.35 -20.38 1.85
C ALA A 282 18.32 -19.54 1.00
N ILE A 283 17.81 -18.80 -0.02
CA ILE A 283 18.64 -17.86 -0.77
C ILE A 283 19.19 -16.77 0.15
N ALA A 284 18.34 -16.17 0.99
CA ALA A 284 18.79 -15.14 1.93
C ALA A 284 19.92 -15.64 2.83
N GLN A 285 19.75 -16.84 3.39
CA GLN A 285 20.76 -17.48 4.25
C GLN A 285 22.08 -17.75 3.50
N ALA A 286 22.01 -18.24 2.26
CA ALA A 286 23.19 -18.50 1.43
C ALA A 286 24.00 -17.24 1.13
N HIS A 287 23.33 -16.09 1.05
CA HIS A 287 23.96 -14.77 0.83
C HIS A 287 24.21 -13.98 2.13
N GLY A 288 24.04 -14.59 3.30
CA GLY A 288 24.28 -13.92 4.59
C GLY A 288 23.32 -12.79 4.92
N LEU A 289 22.12 -12.78 4.31
CA LEU A 289 21.12 -11.72 4.48
C LEU A 289 19.98 -12.18 5.41
N PRO A 290 19.43 -11.28 6.24
CA PRO A 290 18.13 -11.51 6.84
C PRO A 290 17.06 -11.70 5.74
N PRO A 291 16.17 -12.70 5.84
CA PRO A 291 15.17 -12.96 4.80
C PRO A 291 14.26 -11.75 4.47
N ALA A 292 13.90 -10.95 5.48
CA ALA A 292 13.14 -9.72 5.27
C ALA A 292 13.89 -8.73 4.38
N GLN A 293 15.20 -8.55 4.60
CA GLN A 293 16.03 -7.64 3.81
C GLN A 293 16.20 -8.11 2.36
N LEU A 294 16.36 -9.41 2.11
CA LEU A 294 16.37 -9.96 0.75
C LEU A 294 15.05 -9.63 0.02
N ALA A 295 13.91 -9.88 0.69
CA ALA A 295 12.60 -9.65 0.09
C ALA A 295 12.36 -8.15 -0.21
N LEU A 296 12.72 -7.26 0.72
CA LEU A 296 12.61 -5.81 0.54
C LEU A 296 13.57 -5.30 -0.55
N ALA A 297 14.83 -5.74 -0.53
CA ALA A 297 15.82 -5.36 -1.53
C ALA A 297 15.41 -5.79 -2.95
N PHE A 298 14.76 -6.96 -3.08
CA PHE A 298 14.18 -7.38 -4.36
C PHE A 298 13.14 -6.38 -4.85
N VAL A 299 12.17 -6.00 -4.01
CA VAL A 299 11.13 -5.03 -4.38
C VAL A 299 11.76 -3.67 -4.71
N ASN A 300 12.66 -3.18 -3.86
CA ASN A 300 13.37 -1.90 -4.03
C ASN A 300 14.16 -1.82 -5.35
N SER A 301 14.68 -2.96 -5.83
CA SER A 301 15.49 -3.04 -7.05
C SER A 301 14.69 -2.92 -8.34
N ARG A 302 13.36 -3.00 -8.29
CA ARG A 302 12.53 -3.00 -9.51
C ARG A 302 12.36 -1.58 -10.06
N PRO A 303 12.60 -1.36 -11.38
CA PRO A 303 12.57 -0.02 -11.98
C PRO A 303 11.17 0.61 -11.98
N PHE A 304 10.11 -0.19 -11.88
CA PHE A 304 8.73 0.27 -11.83
C PHE A 304 8.22 0.56 -10.40
N VAL A 305 9.01 0.21 -9.37
CA VAL A 305 8.67 0.52 -7.96
C VAL A 305 9.21 1.90 -7.61
N THR A 306 8.33 2.81 -7.22
CA THR A 306 8.72 4.14 -6.75
C THR A 306 8.98 4.12 -5.24
N SER A 307 8.11 3.48 -4.48
CA SER A 307 8.28 3.36 -3.03
C SER A 307 7.71 2.05 -2.51
N THR A 308 8.42 1.44 -1.56
CA THR A 308 8.03 0.18 -0.91
C THR A 308 7.38 0.49 0.43
N ILE A 309 6.10 0.14 0.58
CA ILE A 309 5.35 0.38 1.81
C ILE A 309 5.65 -0.75 2.80
N ILE A 310 6.43 -0.42 3.82
CA ILE A 310 6.75 -1.35 4.91
C ILE A 310 5.70 -1.23 6.04
N GLY A 311 5.58 -2.27 6.86
CA GLY A 311 4.75 -2.26 8.06
C GLY A 311 5.50 -2.94 9.19
N ALA A 312 5.61 -2.26 10.32
CA ALA A 312 6.28 -2.75 11.51
C ALA A 312 5.35 -2.67 12.74
N THR A 313 5.40 -3.70 13.59
CA THR A 313 4.72 -3.69 14.89
C THR A 313 5.68 -3.45 16.05
N SER A 314 6.98 -3.34 15.76
CA SER A 314 8.00 -2.94 16.72
C SER A 314 9.09 -2.08 16.08
N LEU A 315 9.82 -1.34 16.89
CA LEU A 315 10.93 -0.50 16.41
C LEU A 315 12.07 -1.33 15.83
N GLU A 316 12.30 -2.55 16.33
CA GLU A 316 13.30 -3.48 15.80
C GLU A 316 12.95 -3.92 14.38
N GLN A 317 11.67 -4.23 14.11
CA GLN A 317 11.20 -4.55 12.77
C GLN A 317 11.40 -3.35 11.83
N LEU A 318 11.03 -2.14 12.29
CA LEU A 318 11.23 -0.91 11.51
C LEU A 318 12.70 -0.69 11.14
N LYS A 319 13.61 -0.84 12.10
CA LYS A 319 15.06 -0.73 11.87
C LYS A 319 15.56 -1.77 10.85
N MET A 320 15.10 -3.01 10.97
CA MET A 320 15.42 -4.09 10.04
C MET A 320 14.96 -3.76 8.61
N ASP A 321 13.73 -3.26 8.48
CA ASP A 321 13.14 -2.95 7.19
C ASP A 321 13.84 -1.74 6.54
N LEU A 322 14.13 -0.70 7.32
CA LEU A 322 14.86 0.49 6.84
C LEU A 322 16.27 0.15 6.34
N ALA A 323 16.97 -0.77 7.00
CA ALA A 323 18.31 -1.19 6.57
C ALA A 323 18.32 -1.89 5.19
N SER A 324 17.17 -2.31 4.68
CA SER A 324 17.04 -2.92 3.35
C SER A 324 17.44 -1.98 2.18
N VAL A 325 17.45 -0.66 2.41
CA VAL A 325 17.84 0.32 1.38
C VAL A 325 19.31 0.22 0.98
N ASP A 326 20.13 -0.32 1.87
CA ASP A 326 21.58 -0.47 1.66
C ASP A 326 21.94 -1.84 1.06
N VAL A 327 20.97 -2.77 0.99
CA VAL A 327 21.18 -4.11 0.43
C VAL A 327 21.13 -4.05 -1.09
N ARG A 328 22.18 -4.59 -1.73
CA ARG A 328 22.22 -4.79 -3.19
C ARG A 328 22.33 -6.29 -3.45
N LEU A 329 21.33 -6.82 -4.18
CA LEU A 329 21.33 -8.21 -4.60
C LEU A 329 22.29 -8.39 -5.77
N ASP A 330 23.19 -9.36 -5.66
CA ASP A 330 24.10 -9.72 -6.75
C ASP A 330 23.37 -10.54 -7.84
N ALA A 331 24.06 -10.81 -8.92
CA ALA A 331 23.53 -11.53 -10.08
C ALA A 331 23.11 -12.96 -9.72
N ASP A 332 23.82 -13.61 -8.80
CA ASP A 332 23.54 -15.00 -8.40
C ASP A 332 22.28 -15.08 -7.56
N ALA A 333 22.09 -14.15 -6.60
CA ALA A 333 20.86 -14.05 -5.82
C ALA A 333 19.64 -13.76 -6.73
N LEU A 334 19.78 -12.84 -7.68
CA LEU A 334 18.71 -12.52 -8.63
C LEU A 334 18.39 -13.72 -9.53
N ALA A 335 19.39 -14.44 -10.05
CA ALA A 335 19.19 -15.62 -10.87
C ALA A 335 18.48 -16.74 -10.09
N ALA A 336 18.86 -16.96 -8.81
CA ALA A 336 18.21 -17.92 -7.94
C ALA A 336 16.74 -17.56 -7.64
N ILE A 337 16.44 -16.26 -7.42
CA ILE A 337 15.08 -15.76 -7.27
C ILE A 337 14.25 -16.03 -8.53
N GLU A 338 14.79 -15.73 -9.69
CA GLU A 338 14.10 -15.95 -10.98
C GLU A 338 13.89 -17.45 -11.27
N ALA A 339 14.80 -18.33 -10.84
CA ALA A 339 14.63 -19.78 -10.98
C ALA A 339 13.41 -20.27 -10.16
N ILE A 340 13.25 -19.79 -8.92
CA ILE A 340 12.08 -20.12 -8.10
C ILE A 340 10.79 -19.61 -8.76
N HIS A 341 10.79 -18.38 -9.24
CA HIS A 341 9.59 -17.79 -9.86
C HIS A 341 9.16 -18.54 -11.12
N ARG A 342 10.10 -19.00 -11.94
CA ARG A 342 9.78 -19.83 -13.13
C ARG A 342 9.11 -21.16 -12.79
N GLU A 343 9.50 -21.79 -11.69
CA GLU A 343 8.91 -23.05 -11.25
C GLU A 343 7.57 -22.85 -10.50
N LEU A 344 7.47 -21.79 -9.74
CA LEU A 344 6.33 -21.45 -8.87
C LEU A 344 5.87 -20.00 -9.15
N PRO A 345 5.29 -19.72 -10.32
CA PRO A 345 4.87 -18.37 -10.67
C PRO A 345 3.68 -17.94 -9.80
N ASP A 346 3.81 -16.76 -9.18
CA ASP A 346 2.75 -16.11 -8.39
C ASP A 346 2.00 -17.06 -7.46
N PRO A 347 2.68 -17.73 -6.51
CA PRO A 347 2.00 -18.71 -5.65
C PRO A 347 0.90 -18.08 -4.79
N CYS A 348 0.92 -16.74 -4.61
CA CYS A 348 -0.08 -15.99 -3.84
C CYS A 348 -0.46 -14.67 -4.52
N PRO A 349 -1.16 -14.71 -5.66
CA PRO A 349 -1.52 -13.51 -6.44
C PRO A 349 -2.47 -12.56 -5.73
#